data_00cffbe5238707f579c9ef3c1259b403
#
_entry.id   00cffbe5238707f579c9ef3c1259b403
#
_cell.length_a   1.000
_cell.length_b   1.000
_cell.length_c   1.000
_cell.angle_alpha   90.00
_cell.angle_beta   90.00
_cell.angle_gamma   90.00
#
_symmetry.space_group_name_H-M   'P 1'
#
loop_
_entity.id
_entity.type
_entity.pdbx_description
1 polymer ?
#
loop_
_entity_poly.entity_id
_entity_poly.type
_entity_poly.pdbx_seq_one_letter_code
_entity_poly.pdbx_strand_id
1 'polypeptide(L)'
;MTKARKTDNEIPGRISDSALKKAVLKQPEHEERYIREYVELEAGGEKVTHLEKLASENLFDRRLDAWDVRTNKDRYWVITNPTNLYSQKLFPSLDYTVSFHVGVTMRVMARQARKAPEHERRLSQSVWRRWEQAAEALEKADEAEGFQAVGMMCRECLIAFVRSVSSPEMVPEGQKVPKAGDFMQWSGLIAGTIARGHSAEKVRGYLKAMSKSTWQFVNWLTHSSNAVRFDGWMAVDAVQTLLSTFGIALVRHEKGTPDRCPKCSSYRVVADFRAELDTYVSLCEACGWTDHDVYSGST
;
A
#
# COMPACT_ATOMS: atom_id res chain seq x y z
N MET A 1 15.75 52.57 -49.63
CA MET A 1 15.16 52.37 -48.30
C MET A 1 15.61 51.02 -47.80
N THR A 2 16.67 51.00 -47.00
CA THR A 2 17.33 49.80 -46.49
C THR A 2 16.77 49.52 -45.09
N LYS A 3 16.04 48.39 -44.95
CA LYS A 3 15.54 47.94 -43.64
C LYS A 3 16.75 47.49 -42.79
N ALA A 4 16.98 48.21 -41.70
CA ALA A 4 17.93 47.81 -40.67
C ALA A 4 17.47 46.49 -40.04
N ARG A 5 18.28 45.42 -40.15
CA ARG A 5 18.16 44.21 -39.35
C ARG A 5 18.52 44.57 -37.92
N LYS A 6 17.53 44.49 -37.01
CA LYS A 6 17.81 44.38 -35.57
C LYS A 6 18.56 43.07 -35.34
N THR A 7 19.85 43.15 -35.10
CA THR A 7 20.61 42.03 -34.53
C THR A 7 20.26 42.02 -33.05
N ASP A 8 19.39 41.09 -32.66
CA ASP A 8 19.26 40.72 -31.26
C ASP A 8 20.60 40.15 -30.81
N ASN A 9 21.31 40.94 -29.99
CA ASN A 9 22.52 40.49 -29.29
C ASN A 9 22.05 39.45 -28.25
N GLU A 10 21.90 38.20 -28.68
CA GLU A 10 21.70 37.08 -27.75
C GLU A 10 22.98 36.92 -26.94
N ILE A 11 22.89 37.21 -25.64
CA ILE A 11 23.98 36.92 -24.70
C ILE A 11 24.06 35.37 -24.64
N PRO A 12 25.23 34.78 -25.01
CA PRO A 12 25.39 33.33 -24.94
C PRO A 12 25.07 32.81 -23.53
N GLY A 13 24.17 31.86 -23.44
CA GLY A 13 23.74 31.27 -22.16
C GLY A 13 22.51 31.93 -21.48
N ARG A 14 21.93 32.99 -22.07
CA ARG A 14 20.68 33.57 -21.56
C ARG A 14 19.50 32.65 -21.88
N ILE A 15 18.82 32.21 -20.85
CA ILE A 15 17.58 31.43 -20.99
C ILE A 15 16.47 32.36 -21.49
N SER A 16 15.70 31.94 -22.52
CA SER A 16 14.60 32.75 -23.06
C SER A 16 13.46 32.86 -22.05
N ASP A 17 12.72 33.99 -22.07
CA ASP A 17 11.56 34.21 -21.19
C ASP A 17 10.49 33.13 -21.38
N SER A 18 10.34 32.56 -22.58
CA SER A 18 9.43 31.45 -22.84
C SER A 18 9.90 30.15 -22.19
N ALA A 19 11.19 29.88 -22.14
CA ALA A 19 11.75 28.73 -21.44
C ALA A 19 11.67 28.91 -19.93
N LEU A 20 11.92 30.09 -19.40
CA LEU A 20 11.72 30.43 -17.98
C LEU A 20 10.27 30.23 -17.55
N LYS A 21 9.30 30.74 -18.33
CA LYS A 21 7.86 30.55 -18.03
C LYS A 21 7.43 29.08 -18.02
N LYS A 22 8.06 28.24 -18.85
CA LYS A 22 7.79 26.78 -18.83
C LYS A 22 8.46 26.06 -17.66
N ALA A 23 9.60 26.58 -17.19
CA ALA A 23 10.36 26.01 -16.09
C ALA A 23 9.84 26.42 -14.71
N VAL A 24 9.05 27.52 -14.63
CA VAL A 24 8.46 27.95 -13.36
C VAL A 24 7.50 26.87 -12.84
N LEU A 25 7.76 26.39 -11.63
CA LEU A 25 6.93 25.41 -10.97
C LEU A 25 5.57 26.01 -10.59
N LYS A 26 4.49 25.29 -10.92
CA LYS A 26 3.15 25.70 -10.51
C LYS A 26 3.00 25.53 -9.00
N GLN A 27 2.48 26.55 -8.36
CA GLN A 27 2.19 26.58 -6.93
C GLN A 27 0.67 26.83 -6.75
N PRO A 28 -0.17 25.77 -6.81
CA PRO A 28 -1.60 25.91 -6.57
C PRO A 28 -1.86 26.40 -5.14
N GLU A 29 -2.80 27.34 -4.95
CA GLU A 29 -3.13 27.94 -3.66
C GLU A 29 -3.46 26.91 -2.56
N HIS A 30 -4.07 25.78 -2.95
CA HIS A 30 -4.38 24.71 -1.99
C HIS A 30 -3.12 24.00 -1.48
N GLU A 31 -2.08 23.81 -2.33
CA GLU A 31 -0.80 23.23 -1.92
C GLU A 31 -0.06 24.20 -1.00
N GLU A 32 0.00 25.49 -1.34
CA GLU A 32 0.61 26.52 -0.49
C GLU A 32 -0.05 26.60 0.89
N ARG A 33 -1.37 26.57 0.94
CA ARG A 33 -2.12 26.57 2.20
C ARG A 33 -1.79 25.34 3.04
N TYR A 34 -1.79 24.14 2.43
CA TYR A 34 -1.45 22.92 3.13
C TYR A 34 -0.03 22.98 3.72
N ILE A 35 0.98 23.40 2.94
CA ILE A 35 2.36 23.51 3.44
C ILE A 35 2.49 24.54 4.54
N ARG A 36 1.79 25.67 4.43
CA ARG A 36 1.76 26.71 5.45
C ARG A 36 1.20 26.18 6.77
N GLU A 37 0.03 25.57 6.73
CA GLU A 37 -0.63 25.00 7.92
C GLU A 37 0.23 23.91 8.55
N TYR A 38 0.83 23.04 7.74
CA TYR A 38 1.73 21.99 8.20
C TYR A 38 2.94 22.58 8.94
N VAL A 39 3.62 23.57 8.35
CA VAL A 39 4.81 24.19 8.98
C VAL A 39 4.44 24.93 10.25
N GLU A 40 3.36 25.70 10.25
CA GLU A 40 2.91 26.43 11.44
C GLU A 40 2.55 25.49 12.60
N LEU A 41 2.09 24.28 12.30
CA LEU A 41 1.80 23.25 13.29
C LEU A 41 3.08 22.61 13.81
N GLU A 42 3.92 22.07 12.91
CA GLU A 42 5.09 21.25 13.26
C GLU A 42 6.26 22.09 13.82
N ALA A 43 6.37 23.36 13.41
CA ALA A 43 7.40 24.27 13.93
C ALA A 43 6.98 25.00 15.24
N GLY A 44 6.06 24.44 16.00
CA GLY A 44 5.68 24.97 17.31
C GLY A 44 4.98 26.34 17.27
N GLY A 45 4.15 26.59 16.25
CA GLY A 45 3.35 27.82 16.12
C GLY A 45 4.11 28.99 15.51
N GLU A 46 5.27 28.74 14.87
CA GLU A 46 5.97 29.75 14.08
C GLU A 46 5.10 30.20 12.90
N LYS A 47 5.21 31.49 12.49
CA LYS A 47 4.42 32.02 11.39
C LYS A 47 5.21 32.02 10.09
N VAL A 48 4.66 31.43 9.03
CA VAL A 48 5.25 31.39 7.70
C VAL A 48 5.22 32.77 7.07
N THR A 49 6.40 33.32 6.72
CA THR A 49 6.61 34.62 6.10
C THR A 49 6.89 34.53 4.60
N HIS A 50 7.48 33.41 4.15
CA HIS A 50 7.76 33.12 2.75
C HIS A 50 7.63 31.64 2.46
N LEU A 51 7.18 31.31 1.25
CA LEU A 51 6.94 29.94 0.80
C LEU A 51 7.20 29.88 -0.70
N GLU A 52 8.05 28.94 -1.12
CA GLU A 52 8.39 28.77 -2.55
C GLU A 52 8.62 27.29 -2.86
N LYS A 53 8.00 26.78 -3.93
CA LYS A 53 8.27 25.44 -4.44
C LYS A 53 9.53 25.47 -5.31
N LEU A 54 10.56 24.71 -4.95
CA LEU A 54 11.86 24.68 -5.64
C LEU A 54 12.01 23.52 -6.61
N ALA A 55 11.44 22.35 -6.28
CA ALA A 55 11.54 21.17 -7.11
C ALA A 55 10.25 20.35 -7.06
N SER A 56 9.99 19.59 -8.12
CA SER A 56 8.91 18.62 -8.22
C SER A 56 9.42 17.44 -9.03
N GLU A 57 9.57 16.28 -8.40
CA GLU A 57 10.13 15.07 -9.00
C GLU A 57 9.17 13.90 -8.82
N ASN A 58 9.10 13.01 -9.83
CA ASN A 58 8.36 11.76 -9.72
C ASN A 58 9.34 10.63 -9.42
N LEU A 59 9.25 10.08 -8.22
CA LEU A 59 10.04 8.95 -7.75
C LEU A 59 9.11 7.84 -7.26
N PHE A 60 9.28 6.62 -7.78
CA PHE A 60 8.50 5.44 -7.38
C PHE A 60 6.97 5.67 -7.41
N ASP A 61 6.47 6.20 -8.52
CA ASP A 61 5.04 6.55 -8.73
C ASP A 61 4.48 7.59 -7.74
N ARG A 62 5.36 8.30 -7.03
CA ARG A 62 5.03 9.39 -6.13
C ARG A 62 5.67 10.67 -6.58
N ARG A 63 4.90 11.73 -6.55
CA ARG A 63 5.41 13.08 -6.78
C ARG A 63 5.94 13.64 -5.47
N LEU A 64 7.25 13.94 -5.41
CA LEU A 64 7.88 14.66 -4.32
C LEU A 64 8.00 16.13 -4.71
N ASP A 65 7.47 17.01 -3.89
CA ASP A 65 7.65 18.45 -4.02
C ASP A 65 8.56 18.93 -2.89
N ALA A 66 9.59 19.72 -3.24
CA ALA A 66 10.48 20.35 -2.28
C ALA A 66 10.18 21.86 -2.21
N TRP A 67 9.97 22.34 -1.01
CA TRP A 67 9.61 23.72 -0.72
C TRP A 67 10.66 24.41 0.17
N ASP A 68 10.99 25.64 -0.13
CA ASP A 68 11.72 26.56 0.76
C ASP A 68 10.71 27.37 1.57
N VAL A 69 10.74 27.19 2.89
CA VAL A 69 9.80 27.85 3.79
C VAL A 69 10.56 28.67 4.83
N ARG A 70 10.25 29.96 4.92
CA ARG A 70 10.76 30.85 5.95
C ARG A 70 9.66 31.19 6.94
N THR A 71 10.00 31.09 8.18
CA THR A 71 9.14 31.53 9.28
C THR A 71 9.67 32.82 9.88
N ASN A 72 8.98 33.33 10.89
CA ASN A 72 9.45 34.46 11.68
C ASN A 72 10.66 34.13 12.58
N LYS A 73 11.11 32.86 12.65
CA LYS A 73 12.24 32.43 13.48
C LYS A 73 13.31 31.66 12.73
N ASP A 74 12.92 30.80 11.76
CA ASP A 74 13.84 29.88 11.11
C ASP A 74 13.51 29.66 9.62
N ARG A 75 14.30 28.82 8.96
CA ARG A 75 14.12 28.42 7.55
C ARG A 75 14.16 26.91 7.43
N TYR A 76 13.25 26.36 6.64
CA TYR A 76 13.01 24.93 6.50
C TYR A 76 12.91 24.49 5.06
N TRP A 77 13.35 23.26 4.81
CA TRP A 77 12.92 22.49 3.65
C TRP A 77 11.67 21.71 4.06
N VAL A 78 10.63 21.75 3.24
CA VAL A 78 9.50 20.83 3.36
C VAL A 78 9.48 19.93 2.14
N ILE A 79 9.54 18.62 2.35
CA ILE A 79 9.51 17.62 1.28
C ILE A 79 8.26 16.79 1.49
N THR A 80 7.47 16.62 0.42
CA THR A 80 6.18 15.91 0.46
C THR A 80 6.31 14.41 0.17
N ASN A 81 5.28 13.64 0.47
CA ASN A 81 5.10 12.21 0.17
C ASN A 81 6.17 11.24 0.72
N PRO A 82 6.24 11.09 2.07
CA PRO A 82 5.43 11.76 3.10
C PRO A 82 5.91 13.17 3.39
N THR A 83 5.02 14.05 3.86
CA THR A 83 5.41 15.43 4.21
C THR A 83 6.27 15.43 5.47
N ASN A 84 7.44 16.05 5.37
CA ASN A 84 8.35 16.21 6.52
C ASN A 84 9.09 17.55 6.47
N LEU A 85 9.45 18.05 7.64
CA LEU A 85 10.08 19.34 7.91
C LEU A 85 11.57 19.15 8.26
N TYR A 86 12.47 19.87 7.59
CA TYR A 86 13.92 19.83 7.83
C TYR A 86 14.46 21.23 8.05
N SER A 87 15.01 21.50 9.23
CA SER A 87 15.70 22.78 9.49
C SER A 87 16.91 22.94 8.57
N GLN A 88 16.99 24.08 7.86
CA GLN A 88 18.14 24.37 7.00
C GLN A 88 19.45 24.61 7.76
N LYS A 89 19.39 24.82 9.08
CA LYS A 89 20.58 24.86 9.93
C LYS A 89 21.24 23.48 10.05
N LEU A 90 20.43 22.43 10.11
CA LEU A 90 20.91 21.04 10.22
C LEU A 90 21.10 20.39 8.84
N PHE A 91 20.33 20.81 7.88
CA PHE A 91 20.30 20.30 6.51
C PHE A 91 20.50 21.47 5.52
N PRO A 92 21.72 21.98 5.36
CA PRO A 92 21.95 23.18 4.53
C PRO A 92 21.84 22.94 3.02
N SER A 93 21.99 21.70 2.55
CA SER A 93 21.89 21.31 1.15
C SER A 93 20.54 20.70 0.84
N LEU A 94 19.83 21.22 -0.17
CA LEU A 94 18.57 20.67 -0.64
C LEU A 94 18.76 19.25 -1.20
N ASP A 95 19.75 19.01 -2.06
CA ASP A 95 20.02 17.73 -2.69
C ASP A 95 20.30 16.63 -1.65
N TYR A 96 21.12 16.97 -0.63
CA TYR A 96 21.36 16.05 0.48
C TYR A 96 20.07 15.76 1.25
N THR A 97 19.25 16.79 1.51
CA THR A 97 18.00 16.64 2.27
C THR A 97 17.00 15.79 1.51
N VAL A 98 16.87 15.97 0.19
CA VAL A 98 16.01 15.13 -0.68
C VAL A 98 16.49 13.68 -0.66
N SER A 99 17.80 13.45 -0.84
CA SER A 99 18.40 12.11 -0.80
C SER A 99 18.20 11.44 0.56
N PHE A 100 18.37 12.17 1.65
CA PHE A 100 18.11 11.69 3.01
C PHE A 100 16.63 11.35 3.21
N HIS A 101 15.73 12.23 2.79
CA HIS A 101 14.28 12.03 2.87
C HIS A 101 13.84 10.76 2.11
N VAL A 102 14.30 10.60 0.87
CA VAL A 102 14.04 9.39 0.07
C VAL A 102 14.57 8.14 0.76
N GLY A 103 15.81 8.18 1.26
CA GLY A 103 16.43 7.06 1.96
C GLY A 103 15.70 6.68 3.26
N VAL A 104 15.22 7.64 4.04
CA VAL A 104 14.41 7.37 5.25
C VAL A 104 13.05 6.80 4.85
N THR A 105 12.39 7.42 3.85
CA THR A 105 11.09 6.97 3.36
C THR A 105 11.15 5.53 2.87
N MET A 106 12.16 5.18 2.07
CA MET A 106 12.37 3.81 1.58
C MET A 106 12.56 2.81 2.74
N ARG A 107 13.33 3.17 3.76
CA ARG A 107 13.53 2.31 4.94
C ARG A 107 12.24 2.13 5.75
N VAL A 108 11.46 3.20 5.93
CA VAL A 108 10.17 3.13 6.63
C VAL A 108 9.19 2.26 5.83
N MET A 109 9.10 2.47 4.51
CA MET A 109 8.23 1.68 3.64
C MET A 109 8.65 0.20 3.61
N ALA A 110 9.94 -0.09 3.54
CA ALA A 110 10.44 -1.47 3.58
C ALA A 110 10.09 -2.17 4.92
N ARG A 111 10.10 -1.43 6.04
CA ARG A 111 9.65 -1.96 7.33
C ARG A 111 8.14 -2.12 7.42
N GLN A 112 7.37 -1.20 6.82
CA GLN A 112 5.91 -1.27 6.79
C GLN A 112 5.39 -2.32 5.83
N ALA A 113 6.06 -2.53 4.68
CA ALA A 113 5.69 -3.56 3.71
C ALA A 113 5.73 -4.99 4.30
N ARG A 114 6.43 -5.18 5.43
CA ARG A 114 6.48 -6.45 6.18
C ARG A 114 5.49 -6.54 7.33
N LYS A 115 4.64 -5.53 7.49
CA LYS A 115 3.51 -5.59 8.43
C LYS A 115 2.24 -5.61 7.62
N ALA A 116 1.39 -6.59 7.91
CA ALA A 116 0.05 -6.59 7.35
C ALA A 116 -0.68 -5.29 7.72
N PRO A 117 -1.47 -4.71 6.81
CA PRO A 117 -2.33 -3.58 7.13
C PRO A 117 -3.16 -3.87 8.38
N GLU A 118 -3.31 -2.89 9.25
CA GLU A 118 -3.96 -3.10 10.55
C GLU A 118 -5.38 -3.68 10.41
N HIS A 119 -6.13 -3.22 9.43
CA HIS A 119 -7.47 -3.72 9.14
C HIS A 119 -7.47 -5.19 8.67
N GLU A 120 -6.47 -5.64 7.89
CA GLU A 120 -6.33 -7.05 7.51
C GLU A 120 -5.93 -7.92 8.71
N ARG A 121 -5.09 -7.40 9.60
CA ARG A 121 -4.69 -8.10 10.85
C ARG A 121 -5.89 -8.38 11.74
N ARG A 122 -6.89 -7.52 11.76
CA ARG A 122 -8.11 -7.69 12.54
C ARG A 122 -8.96 -8.87 12.06
N LEU A 123 -8.92 -9.19 10.75
CA LEU A 123 -9.65 -10.35 10.21
C LEU A 123 -9.11 -11.68 10.73
N SER A 124 -7.83 -11.78 10.99
CA SER A 124 -7.21 -12.98 11.57
C SER A 124 -5.87 -12.65 12.23
N GLN A 125 -5.91 -12.04 13.42
CA GLN A 125 -4.72 -11.58 14.15
C GLN A 125 -3.68 -12.70 14.37
N SER A 126 -4.14 -13.93 14.65
CA SER A 126 -3.26 -15.07 14.89
C SER A 126 -2.52 -15.52 13.62
N VAL A 127 -3.16 -15.43 12.45
CA VAL A 127 -2.57 -15.80 11.16
C VAL A 127 -1.51 -14.78 10.76
N TRP A 128 -1.85 -13.49 10.83
CA TRP A 128 -0.91 -12.43 10.49
C TRP A 128 0.30 -12.40 11.41
N ARG A 129 0.13 -12.67 12.69
CA ARG A 129 1.26 -12.83 13.62
C ARG A 129 2.20 -13.95 13.20
N ARG A 130 1.68 -15.09 12.70
CA ARG A 130 2.51 -16.20 12.20
C ARG A 130 3.26 -15.80 10.94
N TRP A 131 2.63 -15.07 10.05
CA TRP A 131 3.31 -14.54 8.86
C TRP A 131 4.42 -13.55 9.24
N GLU A 132 4.17 -12.63 10.17
CA GLU A 132 5.19 -11.71 10.69
C GLU A 132 6.39 -12.46 11.30
N GLN A 133 6.13 -13.54 12.05
CA GLN A 133 7.19 -14.41 12.59
C GLN A 133 8.01 -15.07 11.48
N ALA A 134 7.39 -15.53 10.38
CA ALA A 134 8.11 -16.07 9.23
C ALA A 134 8.96 -14.99 8.54
N ALA A 135 8.43 -13.76 8.39
CA ALA A 135 9.16 -12.64 7.83
C ALA A 135 10.36 -12.22 8.71
N GLU A 136 10.19 -12.21 10.04
CA GLU A 136 11.29 -11.94 10.98
C GLU A 136 12.37 -13.04 10.96
N ALA A 137 11.96 -14.30 10.83
CA ALA A 137 12.89 -15.43 10.70
C ALA A 137 13.71 -15.33 9.42
N LEU A 138 13.11 -14.90 8.30
CA LEU A 138 13.79 -14.66 7.04
C LEU A 138 14.91 -13.61 7.16
N GLU A 139 14.69 -12.57 7.95
CA GLU A 139 15.74 -11.54 8.16
C GLU A 139 16.97 -12.06 8.87
N LYS A 140 16.80 -13.09 9.69
CA LYS A 140 17.85 -13.69 10.53
C LYS A 140 18.48 -14.91 9.88
N ALA A 141 17.87 -15.44 8.79
CA ALA A 141 18.33 -16.64 8.12
C ALA A 141 19.52 -16.34 7.19
N ASP A 142 20.61 -17.08 7.37
CA ASP A 142 21.83 -16.98 6.56
C ASP A 142 22.15 -18.28 5.81
N GLU A 143 21.63 -19.42 6.29
CA GLU A 143 21.91 -20.74 5.81
C GLU A 143 20.63 -21.45 5.29
N ALA A 144 20.78 -22.50 4.52
CA ALA A 144 19.68 -23.25 3.91
C ALA A 144 18.65 -23.73 4.94
N GLU A 145 19.10 -24.19 6.11
CA GLU A 145 18.28 -24.64 7.23
C GLU A 145 17.39 -23.52 7.78
N GLY A 146 17.92 -22.28 7.81
CA GLY A 146 17.15 -21.10 8.17
C GLY A 146 16.03 -20.82 7.19
N PHE A 147 16.29 -20.95 5.87
CA PHE A 147 15.27 -20.79 4.85
C PHE A 147 14.25 -21.93 4.83
N GLN A 148 14.67 -23.17 5.13
CA GLN A 148 13.76 -24.30 5.36
C GLN A 148 12.81 -24.03 6.53
N ALA A 149 13.31 -23.47 7.64
CA ALA A 149 12.50 -23.08 8.78
C ALA A 149 11.48 -21.99 8.42
N VAL A 150 11.85 -21.01 7.58
CA VAL A 150 10.91 -20.01 7.01
C VAL A 150 9.82 -20.72 6.19
N GLY A 151 10.16 -21.68 5.34
CA GLY A 151 9.21 -22.50 4.58
C GLY A 151 8.20 -23.21 5.50
N MET A 152 8.71 -23.81 6.61
CA MET A 152 7.85 -24.45 7.61
C MET A 152 6.90 -23.45 8.29
N MET A 153 7.38 -22.28 8.67
CA MET A 153 6.56 -21.23 9.28
C MET A 153 5.48 -20.73 8.32
N CYS A 154 5.81 -20.53 7.03
CA CYS A 154 4.87 -20.18 5.97
C CYS A 154 3.78 -21.24 5.82
N ARG A 155 4.15 -22.53 5.81
CA ARG A 155 3.22 -23.65 5.74
C ARG A 155 2.26 -23.66 6.94
N GLU A 156 2.75 -23.49 8.16
CA GLU A 156 1.94 -23.43 9.37
C GLU A 156 1.02 -22.20 9.38
N CYS A 157 1.46 -21.08 8.80
CA CYS A 157 0.63 -19.90 8.59
C CYS A 157 -0.56 -20.20 7.67
N LEU A 158 -0.35 -20.86 6.54
CA LEU A 158 -1.41 -21.28 5.62
C LEU A 158 -2.41 -22.25 6.26
N ILE A 159 -1.93 -23.19 7.06
CA ILE A 159 -2.78 -24.12 7.82
C ILE A 159 -3.61 -23.34 8.87
N ALA A 160 -3.00 -22.38 9.58
CA ALA A 160 -3.71 -21.55 10.54
C ALA A 160 -4.79 -20.71 9.86
N PHE A 161 -4.51 -20.18 8.66
CA PHE A 161 -5.48 -19.44 7.86
C PHE A 161 -6.72 -20.28 7.55
N VAL A 162 -6.56 -21.47 6.95
CA VAL A 162 -7.73 -22.28 6.61
C VAL A 162 -8.50 -22.71 7.86
N ARG A 163 -7.83 -22.96 8.99
CA ARG A 163 -8.50 -23.28 10.27
C ARG A 163 -9.32 -22.12 10.81
N SER A 164 -8.89 -20.87 10.57
CA SER A 164 -9.61 -19.69 11.09
C SER A 164 -10.84 -19.34 10.26
N VAL A 165 -10.89 -19.77 8.99
CA VAL A 165 -11.93 -19.40 8.02
C VAL A 165 -12.88 -20.55 7.70
N SER A 166 -12.40 -21.81 7.78
CA SER A 166 -13.19 -22.98 7.40
C SER A 166 -14.42 -23.19 8.27
N SER A 167 -15.55 -23.49 7.62
CA SER A 167 -16.79 -23.91 8.29
C SER A 167 -17.32 -25.19 7.63
N PRO A 168 -17.89 -26.13 8.40
CA PRO A 168 -18.55 -27.32 7.85
C PRO A 168 -19.62 -27.02 6.80
N GLU A 169 -20.25 -25.85 6.86
CA GLU A 169 -21.27 -25.36 5.92
C GLU A 169 -20.72 -25.11 4.51
N MET A 170 -19.40 -24.95 4.38
CA MET A 170 -18.71 -24.82 3.09
C MET A 170 -18.57 -26.15 2.35
N VAL A 171 -18.81 -27.26 3.04
CA VAL A 171 -18.69 -28.61 2.48
C VAL A 171 -19.98 -28.98 1.77
N PRO A 172 -19.94 -29.35 0.47
CA PRO A 172 -21.14 -29.78 -0.25
C PRO A 172 -21.78 -31.00 0.43
N GLU A 173 -23.12 -31.05 0.36
CA GLU A 173 -23.88 -32.17 0.91
C GLU A 173 -23.38 -33.52 0.35
N GLY A 174 -23.24 -34.50 1.22
CA GLY A 174 -22.75 -35.83 0.89
C GLY A 174 -21.22 -35.97 0.78
N GLN A 175 -20.45 -34.88 0.93
CA GLN A 175 -18.99 -34.93 0.97
C GLN A 175 -18.47 -35.01 2.40
N LYS A 176 -17.33 -35.70 2.57
CA LYS A 176 -16.66 -35.78 3.87
C LYS A 176 -15.97 -34.46 4.19
N VAL A 177 -16.16 -33.96 5.42
CA VAL A 177 -15.43 -32.79 5.94
C VAL A 177 -13.92 -33.06 5.93
N PRO A 178 -13.11 -32.19 5.31
CA PRO A 178 -11.65 -32.33 5.29
C PRO A 178 -11.05 -32.25 6.69
N LYS A 179 -9.84 -32.84 6.88
CA LYS A 179 -9.10 -32.66 8.13
C LYS A 179 -8.79 -31.17 8.34
N ALA A 180 -8.82 -30.69 9.58
CA ALA A 180 -8.61 -29.28 9.91
C ALA A 180 -7.29 -28.67 9.38
N GLY A 181 -6.26 -29.50 9.13
CA GLY A 181 -4.99 -29.05 8.56
C GLY A 181 -4.84 -29.29 7.05
N ASP A 182 -5.89 -29.76 6.37
CA ASP A 182 -5.84 -29.98 4.92
C ASP A 182 -6.03 -28.67 4.16
N PHE A 183 -4.93 -27.94 4.03
CA PHE A 183 -4.92 -26.66 3.36
C PHE A 183 -5.50 -26.72 1.93
N MET A 184 -5.15 -27.75 1.17
CA MET A 184 -5.55 -27.82 -0.24
C MET A 184 -7.06 -28.02 -0.42
N GLN A 185 -7.67 -28.90 0.39
CA GLN A 185 -9.10 -29.13 0.30
C GLN A 185 -9.87 -27.90 0.83
N TRP A 186 -9.47 -27.37 1.99
CA TRP A 186 -10.13 -26.22 2.57
C TRP A 186 -10.01 -24.94 1.72
N SER A 187 -8.82 -24.63 1.20
CA SER A 187 -8.67 -23.44 0.32
C SER A 187 -9.53 -23.55 -0.93
N GLY A 188 -9.70 -24.77 -1.46
CA GLY A 188 -10.60 -25.04 -2.59
C GLY A 188 -12.08 -24.83 -2.25
N LEU A 189 -12.54 -25.24 -1.06
CA LEU A 189 -13.91 -25.03 -0.56
C LEU A 189 -14.17 -23.54 -0.27
N ILE A 190 -13.24 -22.87 0.42
CA ILE A 190 -13.30 -21.43 0.69
C ILE A 190 -13.42 -20.65 -0.63
N ALA A 191 -12.56 -20.93 -1.62
CA ALA A 191 -12.63 -20.31 -2.93
C ALA A 191 -13.98 -20.57 -3.63
N GLY A 192 -14.55 -21.77 -3.47
CA GLY A 192 -15.88 -22.12 -3.97
C GLY A 192 -17.00 -21.32 -3.31
N THR A 193 -16.87 -21.03 -2.03
CA THR A 193 -17.85 -20.28 -1.23
C THR A 193 -17.82 -18.79 -1.53
N ILE A 194 -16.63 -18.17 -1.55
CA ILE A 194 -16.49 -16.71 -1.75
C ILE A 194 -16.63 -16.29 -3.22
N ALA A 195 -16.39 -17.19 -4.18
CA ALA A 195 -16.50 -16.93 -5.62
C ALA A 195 -17.54 -17.86 -6.27
N ARG A 196 -18.83 -17.71 -5.85
CA ARG A 196 -19.94 -18.54 -6.33
C ARG A 196 -20.41 -18.15 -7.73
N GLY A 197 -21.05 -19.10 -8.40
CA GLY A 197 -21.70 -18.87 -9.70
C GLY A 197 -20.76 -18.93 -10.89
N HIS A 198 -21.35 -18.85 -12.07
CA HIS A 198 -20.63 -18.93 -13.35
C HIS A 198 -19.79 -17.66 -13.61
N SER A 199 -20.32 -16.50 -13.29
CA SER A 199 -19.63 -15.21 -13.45
C SER A 199 -18.31 -15.11 -12.66
N ALA A 200 -18.19 -15.83 -11.53
CA ALA A 200 -17.00 -15.85 -10.70
C ALA A 200 -16.03 -17.02 -11.00
N GLU A 201 -16.26 -17.79 -12.08
CA GLU A 201 -15.44 -18.95 -12.44
C GLU A 201 -13.95 -18.63 -12.54
N LYS A 202 -13.60 -17.53 -13.19
CA LYS A 202 -12.19 -17.11 -13.38
C LYS A 202 -11.55 -16.71 -12.06
N VAL A 203 -12.26 -15.98 -11.21
CA VAL A 203 -11.79 -15.59 -9.86
C VAL A 203 -11.57 -16.85 -9.01
N ARG A 204 -12.53 -17.77 -9.00
CA ARG A 204 -12.42 -19.05 -8.29
C ARG A 204 -11.24 -19.88 -8.79
N GLY A 205 -11.04 -19.96 -10.12
CA GLY A 205 -9.90 -20.62 -10.73
C GLY A 205 -8.56 -20.03 -10.30
N TYR A 206 -8.47 -18.69 -10.29
CA TYR A 206 -7.29 -17.97 -9.83
C TYR A 206 -6.97 -18.24 -8.36
N LEU A 207 -7.94 -18.14 -7.46
CA LEU A 207 -7.76 -18.42 -6.04
C LEU A 207 -7.27 -19.85 -5.78
N LYS A 208 -7.84 -20.85 -6.48
CA LYS A 208 -7.38 -22.24 -6.39
C LYS A 208 -5.97 -22.44 -6.92
N ALA A 209 -5.64 -21.83 -8.06
CA ALA A 209 -4.31 -21.92 -8.65
C ALA A 209 -3.25 -21.27 -7.75
N MET A 210 -3.53 -20.09 -7.21
CA MET A 210 -2.67 -19.39 -6.25
C MET A 210 -2.43 -20.23 -5.00
N SER A 211 -3.49 -20.80 -4.41
CA SER A 211 -3.38 -21.69 -3.26
C SER A 211 -2.48 -22.90 -3.54
N LYS A 212 -2.69 -23.54 -4.69
CA LYS A 212 -1.90 -24.72 -5.10
C LYS A 212 -0.42 -24.37 -5.28
N SER A 213 -0.14 -23.29 -6.02
CA SER A 213 1.24 -22.90 -6.32
C SER A 213 1.98 -22.46 -5.05
N THR A 214 1.35 -21.64 -4.20
CA THR A 214 1.94 -21.22 -2.93
C THR A 214 2.21 -22.41 -2.01
N TRP A 215 1.23 -23.33 -1.87
CA TRP A 215 1.39 -24.51 -1.04
C TRP A 215 2.51 -25.43 -1.52
N GLN A 216 2.60 -25.68 -2.82
CA GLN A 216 3.67 -26.48 -3.40
C GLN A 216 5.03 -25.85 -3.18
N PHE A 217 5.14 -24.54 -3.35
CA PHE A 217 6.40 -23.82 -3.17
C PHE A 217 6.87 -23.82 -1.72
N VAL A 218 6.01 -23.52 -0.75
CA VAL A 218 6.41 -23.54 0.67
C VAL A 218 6.76 -24.94 1.15
N ASN A 219 6.07 -25.99 0.67
CA ASN A 219 6.44 -27.38 0.97
C ASN A 219 7.79 -27.75 0.37
N TRP A 220 8.07 -27.36 -0.89
CA TRP A 220 9.38 -27.56 -1.49
C TRP A 220 10.48 -26.88 -0.67
N LEU A 221 10.28 -25.63 -0.28
CA LEU A 221 11.25 -24.86 0.50
C LEU A 221 11.56 -25.53 1.84
N THR A 222 10.59 -26.14 2.50
CA THR A 222 10.76 -26.87 3.76
C THR A 222 11.80 -28.01 3.68
N HIS A 223 12.05 -28.55 2.49
CA HIS A 223 12.95 -29.67 2.28
C HIS A 223 14.14 -29.36 1.35
N SER A 224 14.26 -28.12 0.90
CA SER A 224 15.31 -27.72 -0.05
C SER A 224 16.65 -27.54 0.66
N SER A 225 17.60 -28.44 0.42
CA SER A 225 18.95 -28.38 1.01
C SER A 225 19.85 -27.30 0.43
N ASN A 226 19.44 -26.70 -0.69
CA ASN A 226 20.15 -25.62 -1.38
C ASN A 226 19.30 -24.33 -1.46
N ALA A 227 18.36 -24.16 -0.53
CA ALA A 227 17.55 -22.97 -0.44
C ALA A 227 18.41 -21.72 -0.24
N VAL A 228 18.05 -20.65 -0.94
CA VAL A 228 18.70 -19.35 -0.84
C VAL A 228 17.75 -18.30 -0.30
N ARG A 229 18.28 -17.14 0.11
CA ARG A 229 17.47 -16.02 0.66
C ARG A 229 16.31 -15.62 -0.25
N PHE A 230 16.51 -15.66 -1.58
CA PHE A 230 15.49 -15.31 -2.55
C PHE A 230 14.28 -16.26 -2.48
N ASP A 231 14.51 -17.55 -2.27
CA ASP A 231 13.43 -18.53 -2.12
C ASP A 231 12.60 -18.27 -0.86
N GLY A 232 13.27 -17.99 0.26
CA GLY A 232 12.60 -17.58 1.50
C GLY A 232 11.78 -16.31 1.33
N TRP A 233 12.33 -15.30 0.64
CA TRP A 233 11.64 -14.06 0.33
C TRP A 233 10.39 -14.32 -0.52
N MET A 234 10.51 -15.11 -1.60
CA MET A 234 9.36 -15.48 -2.44
C MET A 234 8.27 -16.21 -1.67
N ALA A 235 8.64 -17.10 -0.73
CA ALA A 235 7.66 -17.83 0.08
C ALA A 235 6.87 -16.90 1.00
N VAL A 236 7.54 -15.99 1.71
CA VAL A 236 6.91 -15.00 2.59
C VAL A 236 5.99 -14.08 1.81
N ASP A 237 6.42 -13.59 0.64
CA ASP A 237 5.64 -12.69 -0.22
C ASP A 237 4.42 -13.40 -0.85
N ALA A 238 4.58 -14.64 -1.32
CA ALA A 238 3.48 -15.43 -1.87
C ALA A 238 2.41 -15.73 -0.81
N VAL A 239 2.81 -16.02 0.43
CA VAL A 239 1.87 -16.22 1.54
C VAL A 239 1.15 -14.92 1.89
N GLN A 240 1.83 -13.78 1.97
CA GLN A 240 1.21 -12.48 2.19
C GLN A 240 0.15 -12.18 1.13
N THR A 241 0.52 -12.31 -0.14
CA THR A 241 -0.38 -12.07 -1.28
C THR A 241 -1.62 -12.96 -1.20
N LEU A 242 -1.45 -14.24 -0.86
CA LEU A 242 -2.56 -15.17 -0.68
C LEU A 242 -3.48 -14.71 0.46
N LEU A 243 -2.93 -14.40 1.62
CA LEU A 243 -3.71 -13.97 2.80
C LEU A 243 -4.51 -12.70 2.50
N SER A 244 -3.88 -11.67 1.91
CA SER A 244 -4.53 -10.41 1.55
C SER A 244 -5.64 -10.62 0.51
N THR A 245 -5.36 -11.42 -0.54
CA THR A 245 -6.33 -11.67 -1.61
C THR A 245 -7.56 -12.42 -1.08
N PHE A 246 -7.36 -13.48 -0.29
CA PHE A 246 -8.47 -14.20 0.34
C PHE A 246 -9.18 -13.33 1.38
N GLY A 247 -8.45 -12.55 2.18
CA GLY A 247 -9.00 -11.65 3.19
C GLY A 247 -10.00 -10.66 2.58
N ILE A 248 -9.60 -9.94 1.53
CA ILE A 248 -10.48 -9.00 0.82
C ILE A 248 -11.70 -9.72 0.23
N ALA A 249 -11.51 -10.90 -0.38
CA ALA A 249 -12.60 -11.66 -0.97
C ALA A 249 -13.59 -12.19 0.08
N LEU A 250 -13.11 -12.60 1.25
CA LEU A 250 -13.93 -12.99 2.40
C LEU A 250 -14.76 -11.82 2.92
N VAL A 251 -14.13 -10.66 3.14
CA VAL A 251 -14.83 -9.44 3.57
C VAL A 251 -15.95 -9.08 2.59
N ARG A 252 -15.66 -9.06 1.28
CA ARG A 252 -16.70 -8.81 0.26
C ARG A 252 -17.86 -9.81 0.36
N HIS A 253 -17.56 -11.08 0.55
CA HIS A 253 -18.55 -12.15 0.67
C HIS A 253 -19.40 -12.00 1.93
N GLU A 254 -18.78 -11.81 3.09
CA GLU A 254 -19.45 -11.68 4.39
C GLU A 254 -20.33 -10.43 4.47
N LYS A 255 -19.84 -9.30 3.91
CA LYS A 255 -20.61 -8.05 3.84
C LYS A 255 -21.70 -8.06 2.77
N GLY A 256 -21.67 -9.00 1.83
CA GLY A 256 -22.57 -8.98 0.70
C GLY A 256 -22.37 -7.77 -0.21
N THR A 257 -21.13 -7.29 -0.34
CA THR A 257 -20.78 -6.11 -1.16
C THR A 257 -21.28 -6.30 -2.59
N PRO A 258 -22.16 -5.42 -3.11
CA PRO A 258 -22.73 -5.60 -4.43
C PRO A 258 -21.71 -5.37 -5.55
N ASP A 259 -21.83 -6.09 -6.68
CA ASP A 259 -20.97 -5.90 -7.85
C ASP A 259 -21.24 -4.57 -8.57
N ARG A 260 -22.43 -4.01 -8.39
CA ARG A 260 -22.84 -2.71 -8.95
C ARG A 260 -23.43 -1.84 -7.86
N CYS A 261 -23.10 -0.56 -7.91
CA CYS A 261 -23.68 0.42 -7.00
C CYS A 261 -25.21 0.52 -7.21
N PRO A 262 -26.02 0.34 -6.16
CA PRO A 262 -27.48 0.45 -6.28
C PRO A 262 -27.94 1.89 -6.61
N LYS A 263 -27.11 2.92 -6.33
CA LYS A 263 -27.44 4.32 -6.59
C LYS A 263 -27.09 4.79 -8.02
N CYS A 264 -25.90 4.43 -8.52
CA CYS A 264 -25.41 4.96 -9.82
C CYS A 264 -25.03 3.87 -10.83
N SER A 265 -25.24 2.59 -10.50
CA SER A 265 -24.92 1.41 -11.33
C SER A 265 -23.44 1.26 -11.71
N SER A 266 -22.53 2.03 -11.10
CA SER A 266 -21.10 1.91 -11.29
C SER A 266 -20.59 0.57 -10.75
N TYR A 267 -19.60 -0.03 -11.42
CA TYR A 267 -18.88 -1.22 -10.93
C TYR A 267 -17.76 -0.90 -9.92
N ARG A 268 -17.58 0.38 -9.57
CA ARG A 268 -16.55 0.83 -8.64
C ARG A 268 -17.02 0.74 -7.17
N VAL A 269 -17.48 -0.46 -6.78
CA VAL A 269 -17.89 -0.75 -5.40
C VAL A 269 -16.81 -1.58 -4.73
N VAL A 270 -16.31 -1.07 -3.61
CA VAL A 270 -15.25 -1.70 -2.80
C VAL A 270 -15.76 -1.96 -1.38
N ALA A 271 -15.16 -2.93 -0.71
CA ALA A 271 -15.28 -3.05 0.74
C ALA A 271 -14.19 -2.17 1.37
N ASP A 272 -14.58 -1.11 2.06
CA ASP A 272 -13.70 -0.11 2.65
C ASP A 272 -13.75 -0.19 4.19
N PHE A 273 -12.58 -0.20 4.83
CA PHE A 273 -12.52 -0.27 6.29
C PHE A 273 -12.67 1.13 6.89
N ARG A 274 -13.68 1.31 7.72
CA ARG A 274 -13.94 2.54 8.44
C ARG A 274 -13.46 2.42 9.88
N ALA A 275 -12.35 3.09 10.19
CA ALA A 275 -11.74 3.03 11.53
C ALA A 275 -12.67 3.57 12.61
N GLU A 276 -13.46 4.61 12.29
CA GLU A 276 -14.44 5.23 13.17
C GLU A 276 -15.61 4.30 13.55
N LEU A 277 -15.92 3.31 12.70
CA LEU A 277 -16.96 2.31 12.91
C LEU A 277 -16.40 0.95 13.31
N ASP A 278 -15.09 0.81 13.27
CA ASP A 278 -14.36 -0.45 13.46
C ASP A 278 -14.90 -1.61 12.60
N THR A 279 -15.37 -1.29 11.38
CA THR A 279 -15.97 -2.27 10.47
C THR A 279 -15.73 -1.93 9.00
N TYR A 280 -15.94 -2.93 8.14
CA TYR A 280 -15.98 -2.71 6.70
C TYR A 280 -17.37 -2.24 6.27
N VAL A 281 -17.41 -1.36 5.30
CA VAL A 281 -18.62 -0.89 4.61
C VAL A 281 -18.47 -1.05 3.11
N SER A 282 -19.57 -1.24 2.40
CA SER A 282 -19.57 -1.16 0.93
C SER A 282 -19.57 0.32 0.53
N LEU A 283 -18.57 0.74 -0.25
CA LEU A 283 -18.40 2.11 -0.73
C LEU A 283 -18.36 2.14 -2.25
N CYS A 284 -19.14 3.01 -2.86
CA CYS A 284 -19.01 3.32 -4.27
C CYS A 284 -18.06 4.49 -4.49
N GLU A 285 -16.87 4.24 -5.06
CA GLU A 285 -15.89 5.29 -5.37
C GLU A 285 -16.37 6.29 -6.44
N ALA A 286 -17.42 5.96 -7.22
CA ALA A 286 -17.93 6.84 -8.26
C ALA A 286 -18.90 7.90 -7.74
N CYS A 287 -19.74 7.58 -6.74
CA CYS A 287 -20.78 8.49 -6.26
C CYS A 287 -20.85 8.64 -4.74
N GLY A 288 -19.93 8.01 -4.01
CA GLY A 288 -19.88 8.07 -2.55
C GLY A 288 -21.00 7.29 -1.83
N TRP A 289 -21.80 6.48 -2.54
CA TRP A 289 -22.79 5.64 -1.88
C TRP A 289 -22.12 4.63 -0.95
N THR A 290 -22.72 4.44 0.22
CA THR A 290 -22.33 3.40 1.19
C THR A 290 -23.55 2.65 1.70
N ASP A 291 -23.37 1.39 2.09
CA ASP A 291 -24.42 0.57 2.71
C ASP A 291 -24.62 0.88 4.21
N HIS A 292 -23.79 1.76 4.76
CA HIS A 292 -23.92 2.25 6.12
C HIS A 292 -24.27 3.74 6.09
N ASP A 293 -25.49 4.08 6.54
CA ASP A 293 -25.93 5.47 6.67
C ASP A 293 -25.14 6.18 7.80
N VAL A 294 -24.04 6.85 7.45
CA VAL A 294 -23.19 7.56 8.42
C VAL A 294 -23.71 8.97 8.68
N TYR A 295 -24.79 9.45 8.06
CA TYR A 295 -25.35 10.76 8.37
C TYR A 295 -26.86 10.83 8.12
N SER A 296 -27.66 10.44 9.10
CA SER A 296 -28.98 11.02 9.32
C SER A 296 -29.03 11.66 10.73
N GLY A 297 -28.17 12.63 10.97
CA GLY A 297 -28.09 13.29 12.28
C GLY A 297 -27.38 14.60 12.25
N SER A 298 -27.95 15.59 11.55
CA SER A 298 -27.87 17.01 11.97
C SER A 298 -28.76 17.85 11.05
N THR A 299 -29.98 18.02 11.48
CA THR A 299 -30.74 19.24 11.26
C THR A 299 -30.58 20.10 12.48
#